data_87f338b89bc684a658a104db62734e41
#
_entry.id   87f338b89bc684a658a104db62734e41
#
_cell.length_a   1.000
_cell.length_b   1.000
_cell.length_c   1.000
_cell.angle_alpha   90.00
_cell.angle_beta   90.00
_cell.angle_gamma   90.00
#
_symmetry.space_group_name_H-M   'P 1'
#
loop_
_entity.id
_entity.type
_entity.pdbx_description
1 polymer ?
#
loop_
_entity_poly.entity_id
_entity_poly.type
_entity_poly.pdbx_seq_one_letter_code
_entity_poly.pdbx_strand_id
1 'polypeptide(L)'
;MRMISASIRSRPMIDILFVIPPDALLLDIAGPAEAFRLANLHRSRRDECARFRLRFAGPEARVTTSVGMPVVELEPLPEALKSPTWVIVVGQPAVVAARPTPAIEEIERWLGRTLHKALAARDTPHRLLTICSGTLVAARAGLLRNVECTTHHELLEALHAHAPQAQVVDDCVYLVDGPFASSAGITASIDLALYLIGRECGEALAASVARDMVVYLRRSPLDAELSPFLANRRHLHPMVHRVQDALAADARREWDMPSLAALANVSERHLLRLFREHAGVTPLELLESIRLERARTSLERGQTVTRAADDAGFSSGLQLRRAWRRQWGGSPRDAMKMAQG
;
A
#
# COMPACT_ATOMS: atom_id res chain seq x y z
N MET A 1 48.23 1.16 23.28
CA MET A 1 46.87 1.59 22.92
C MET A 1 46.38 0.73 21.74
N ARG A 2 45.75 -0.40 22.05
CA ARG A 2 45.24 -1.33 21.01
C ARG A 2 43.90 -0.83 20.53
N MET A 3 43.82 -0.38 19.28
CA MET A 3 42.57 -0.10 18.60
C MET A 3 41.82 -1.42 18.42
N ILE A 4 40.70 -1.56 19.10
CA ILE A 4 39.73 -2.64 18.87
C ILE A 4 39.01 -2.28 17.58
N SER A 5 39.48 -2.83 16.45
CA SER A 5 38.74 -2.83 15.20
C SER A 5 37.50 -3.71 15.41
N ALA A 6 36.37 -3.10 15.73
CA ALA A 6 35.09 -3.78 15.65
C ALA A 6 34.85 -4.12 14.17
N SER A 7 35.07 -5.38 13.83
CA SER A 7 34.70 -5.95 12.54
C SER A 7 33.16 -5.69 12.34
N ILE A 8 32.82 -4.69 11.57
CA ILE A 8 31.47 -4.49 11.06
C ILE A 8 31.22 -5.69 10.14
N ARG A 9 30.62 -6.75 10.68
CA ARG A 9 30.10 -7.85 9.88
C ARG A 9 29.09 -7.24 8.92
N SER A 10 29.48 -7.11 7.65
CA SER A 10 28.55 -6.66 6.61
C SER A 10 27.35 -7.61 6.61
N ARG A 11 26.16 -7.07 6.86
CA ARG A 11 24.94 -7.89 6.77
C ARG A 11 24.87 -8.49 5.37
N PRO A 12 24.47 -9.77 5.22
CA PRO A 12 24.41 -10.41 3.91
C PRO A 12 23.47 -9.66 2.98
N MET A 13 23.82 -9.61 1.69
CA MET A 13 22.97 -9.03 0.64
C MET A 13 21.62 -9.75 0.58
N ILE A 14 20.56 -9.01 0.36
CA ILE A 14 19.19 -9.53 0.21
C ILE A 14 18.85 -9.60 -1.28
N ASP A 15 18.44 -10.76 -1.75
CA ASP A 15 17.86 -10.91 -3.08
C ASP A 15 16.42 -10.40 -3.09
N ILE A 16 16.12 -9.45 -3.93
CA ILE A 16 14.77 -8.97 -4.21
C ILE A 16 14.32 -9.66 -5.49
N LEU A 17 13.61 -10.77 -5.34
CA LEU A 17 13.18 -11.63 -6.44
C LEU A 17 11.76 -11.28 -6.87
N PHE A 18 11.64 -10.56 -7.97
CA PHE A 18 10.35 -10.31 -8.61
C PHE A 18 9.91 -11.54 -9.40
N VAL A 19 8.74 -12.05 -9.07
CA VAL A 19 8.06 -13.13 -9.82
C VAL A 19 7.02 -12.47 -10.71
N ILE A 20 7.27 -12.52 -12.03
CA ILE A 20 6.55 -11.75 -13.04
C ILE A 20 5.68 -12.71 -13.88
N PRO A 21 4.36 -12.70 -13.70
CA PRO A 21 3.45 -13.43 -14.57
C PRO A 21 3.25 -12.72 -15.93
N PRO A 22 2.72 -13.39 -16.96
CA PRO A 22 2.14 -12.74 -18.12
C PRO A 22 1.09 -11.69 -17.69
N ASP A 23 0.91 -10.63 -18.47
CA ASP A 23 0.02 -9.49 -18.19
C ASP A 23 0.28 -8.77 -16.86
N ALA A 24 1.50 -8.88 -16.31
CA ALA A 24 1.87 -8.21 -15.07
C ALA A 24 1.66 -6.69 -15.16
N LEU A 25 1.18 -6.09 -14.08
CA LEU A 25 1.07 -4.64 -13.95
C LEU A 25 2.48 -4.02 -13.92
N LEU A 26 2.83 -3.22 -14.93
CA LEU A 26 4.18 -2.67 -15.07
C LEU A 26 4.62 -1.84 -13.87
N LEU A 27 3.70 -1.05 -13.29
CA LEU A 27 4.03 -0.20 -12.14
C LEU A 27 4.30 -1.02 -10.86
N ASP A 28 3.68 -2.19 -10.72
CA ASP A 28 3.94 -3.12 -9.62
C ASP A 28 5.37 -3.71 -9.66
N ILE A 29 5.98 -3.70 -10.85
CA ILE A 29 7.39 -4.08 -11.06
C ILE A 29 8.29 -2.86 -10.86
N ALA A 30 8.07 -1.84 -11.69
CA ALA A 30 8.98 -0.71 -11.84
C ALA A 30 9.08 0.14 -10.55
N GLY A 31 7.96 0.39 -9.87
CA GLY A 31 7.92 1.22 -8.67
C GLY A 31 8.81 0.70 -7.54
N PRO A 32 8.56 -0.50 -7.01
CA PRO A 32 9.40 -1.06 -5.95
C PRO A 32 10.82 -1.39 -6.42
N ALA A 33 11.03 -1.84 -7.67
CA ALA A 33 12.37 -2.11 -8.18
C ALA A 33 13.23 -0.83 -8.16
N GLU A 34 12.67 0.30 -8.58
CA GLU A 34 13.36 1.59 -8.57
C GLU A 34 13.64 2.07 -7.15
N ALA A 35 12.72 1.83 -6.18
CA ALA A 35 12.97 2.17 -4.78
C ALA A 35 14.19 1.41 -4.22
N PHE A 36 14.29 0.10 -4.44
CA PHE A 36 15.44 -0.69 -3.99
C PHE A 36 16.74 -0.30 -4.72
N ARG A 37 16.68 0.01 -6.02
CA ARG A 37 17.83 0.50 -6.78
C ARG A 37 18.36 1.82 -6.21
N LEU A 38 17.46 2.77 -5.94
CA LEU A 38 17.81 4.06 -5.35
C LEU A 38 18.36 3.91 -3.93
N ALA A 39 17.83 2.97 -3.13
CA ALA A 39 18.39 2.66 -1.82
C ALA A 39 19.85 2.24 -1.91
N ASN A 40 20.21 1.36 -2.85
CA ASN A 40 21.60 1.00 -3.10
C ASN A 40 22.45 2.19 -3.56
N LEU A 41 21.93 3.05 -4.42
CA LEU A 41 22.63 4.25 -4.89
C LEU A 41 22.94 5.21 -3.73
N HIS A 42 21.98 5.44 -2.81
CA HIS A 42 22.22 6.25 -1.63
C HIS A 42 23.23 5.63 -0.67
N ARG A 43 23.25 4.30 -0.53
CA ARG A 43 24.26 3.59 0.26
C ARG A 43 25.66 3.73 -0.35
N SER A 44 25.79 3.55 -1.66
CA SER A 44 27.06 3.74 -2.38
C SER A 44 27.61 5.16 -2.21
N ARG A 45 26.78 6.19 -2.21
CA ARG A 45 27.18 7.58 -1.93
C ARG A 45 27.70 7.82 -0.50
N ARG A 46 27.50 6.86 0.41
CA ARG A 46 27.98 6.87 1.81
C ARG A 46 29.11 5.88 2.03
N ASP A 47 29.73 5.36 0.95
CA ASP A 47 30.75 4.31 0.99
C ASP A 47 30.26 3.01 1.66
N GLU A 48 28.95 2.74 1.63
CA GLU A 48 28.35 1.53 2.14
C GLU A 48 28.09 0.53 1.00
N CYS A 49 28.26 -0.78 1.29
CA CYS A 49 27.96 -1.82 0.32
C CYS A 49 26.48 -1.84 -0.09
N ALA A 50 26.20 -2.26 -1.33
CA ALA A 50 24.85 -2.56 -1.76
C ALA A 50 24.17 -3.54 -0.82
N ARG A 51 22.87 -3.30 -0.51
CA ARG A 51 22.09 -4.14 0.40
C ARG A 51 21.13 -5.07 -0.34
N PHE A 52 20.68 -4.66 -1.51
CA PHE A 52 19.66 -5.34 -2.30
C PHE A 52 20.20 -5.76 -3.66
N ARG A 53 19.95 -7.00 -4.09
CA ARG A 53 20.22 -7.49 -5.44
C ARG A 53 18.90 -7.76 -6.14
N LEU A 54 18.58 -6.98 -7.16
CA LEU A 54 17.35 -7.17 -7.94
C LEU A 54 17.51 -8.39 -8.85
N ARG A 55 16.48 -9.24 -8.85
CA ARG A 55 16.34 -10.41 -9.71
C ARG A 55 14.92 -10.47 -10.26
N PHE A 56 14.78 -10.91 -11.48
CA PHE A 56 13.50 -10.99 -12.16
C PHE A 56 13.34 -12.40 -12.72
N ALA A 57 12.30 -13.11 -12.27
CA ALA A 57 12.04 -14.48 -12.66
C ALA A 57 10.58 -14.66 -13.10
N GLY A 58 10.32 -15.66 -13.88
CA GLY A 58 8.97 -16.00 -14.34
C GLY A 58 8.87 -17.43 -14.84
N PRO A 59 7.64 -17.90 -15.12
CA PRO A 59 7.43 -19.22 -15.75
C PRO A 59 7.96 -19.26 -17.19
N GLU A 60 8.09 -18.10 -17.82
CA GLU A 60 8.59 -17.94 -19.19
C GLU A 60 9.73 -16.92 -19.22
N ALA A 61 10.72 -17.12 -20.10
CA ALA A 61 11.85 -16.19 -20.26
C ALA A 61 11.45 -14.81 -20.80
N ARG A 62 10.22 -14.69 -21.32
CA ARG A 62 9.64 -13.46 -21.86
C ARG A 62 8.15 -13.43 -21.54
N VAL A 63 7.68 -12.30 -21.03
CA VAL A 63 6.25 -12.02 -20.81
C VAL A 63 5.90 -10.65 -21.40
N THR A 64 4.63 -10.43 -21.69
CA THR A 64 4.09 -9.11 -22.04
C THR A 64 3.36 -8.55 -20.84
N THR A 65 3.59 -7.29 -20.52
CA THR A 65 2.90 -6.59 -19.40
C THR A 65 1.50 -6.13 -19.80
N SER A 66 0.71 -5.69 -18.83
CA SER A 66 -0.65 -5.15 -19.02
C SER A 66 -0.71 -3.94 -19.98
N VAL A 67 0.39 -3.24 -20.19
CA VAL A 67 0.51 -2.10 -21.12
C VAL A 67 1.12 -2.51 -22.47
N GLY A 68 1.31 -3.80 -22.74
CA GLY A 68 1.88 -4.30 -23.98
C GLY A 68 3.42 -4.24 -24.06
N MET A 69 4.12 -3.78 -23.03
CA MET A 69 5.58 -3.75 -23.01
C MET A 69 6.15 -5.15 -22.73
N PRO A 70 7.08 -5.69 -23.53
CA PRO A 70 7.71 -6.96 -23.25
C PRO A 70 8.74 -6.82 -22.11
N VAL A 71 8.73 -7.77 -21.18
CA VAL A 71 9.84 -8.03 -20.27
C VAL A 71 10.54 -9.30 -20.75
N VAL A 72 11.84 -9.24 -20.93
CA VAL A 72 12.64 -10.33 -21.51
C VAL A 72 13.77 -10.72 -20.57
N GLU A 73 14.42 -11.86 -20.85
CA GLU A 73 15.54 -12.38 -20.06
C GLU A 73 15.15 -12.66 -18.59
N LEU A 74 13.91 -13.07 -18.35
CA LEU A 74 13.50 -13.53 -17.05
C LEU A 74 14.23 -14.82 -16.68
N GLU A 75 14.77 -14.86 -15.45
CA GLU A 75 15.33 -16.08 -14.88
C GLU A 75 14.22 -17.13 -14.71
N PRO A 76 14.52 -18.43 -14.81
CA PRO A 76 13.59 -19.45 -14.39
C PRO A 76 13.32 -19.34 -12.88
N LEU A 77 12.14 -19.77 -12.44
CA LEU A 77 11.80 -19.83 -11.01
C LEU A 77 12.82 -20.73 -10.28
N PRO A 78 13.55 -20.22 -9.26
CA PRO A 78 14.63 -20.97 -8.64
C PRO A 78 14.12 -22.18 -7.85
N GLU A 79 14.79 -23.31 -7.94
CA GLU A 79 14.44 -24.52 -7.18
C GLU A 79 14.54 -24.34 -5.66
N ALA A 80 15.47 -23.49 -5.20
CA ALA A 80 15.66 -23.18 -3.79
C ALA A 80 16.20 -21.76 -3.58
N LEU A 81 15.91 -21.18 -2.43
CA LEU A 81 16.42 -19.87 -2.00
C LEU A 81 17.75 -20.07 -1.25
N LYS A 82 18.87 -19.74 -1.89
CA LYS A 82 20.25 -19.96 -1.36
C LYS A 82 20.78 -18.81 -0.50
N SER A 83 20.15 -17.64 -0.53
CA SER A 83 20.51 -16.42 0.19
C SER A 83 19.27 -15.80 0.80
N PRO A 84 19.39 -14.87 1.76
CA PRO A 84 18.25 -14.07 2.21
C PRO A 84 17.50 -13.51 0.99
N THR A 85 16.22 -13.85 0.83
CA THR A 85 15.44 -13.53 -0.36
C THR A 85 14.08 -12.97 0.03
N TRP A 86 13.73 -11.83 -0.52
CA TRP A 86 12.39 -11.28 -0.48
C TRP A 86 11.72 -11.53 -1.83
N VAL A 87 10.79 -12.46 -1.86
CA VAL A 87 10.04 -12.82 -3.06
C VAL A 87 8.89 -11.85 -3.21
N ILE A 88 8.82 -11.15 -4.34
CA ILE A 88 7.75 -10.21 -4.67
C ILE A 88 6.90 -10.81 -5.76
N VAL A 89 5.66 -11.18 -5.45
CA VAL A 89 4.68 -11.66 -6.44
C VAL A 89 3.93 -10.47 -6.99
N VAL A 90 4.15 -10.19 -8.27
CA VAL A 90 3.58 -9.04 -8.99
C VAL A 90 2.13 -9.30 -9.36
N GLY A 91 1.30 -8.26 -9.34
CA GLY A 91 -0.10 -8.35 -9.70
C GLY A 91 -0.37 -8.33 -11.21
N GLN A 92 -1.60 -8.71 -11.54
CA GLN A 92 -2.21 -8.63 -12.87
C GLN A 92 -3.50 -7.81 -12.76
N PRO A 93 -4.05 -7.25 -13.85
CA PRO A 93 -5.39 -6.66 -13.84
C PRO A 93 -6.44 -7.61 -13.26
N ALA A 94 -7.39 -7.11 -12.49
CA ALA A 94 -8.37 -7.92 -11.76
C ALA A 94 -9.14 -8.90 -12.68
N VAL A 95 -9.50 -8.45 -13.88
CA VAL A 95 -10.21 -9.27 -14.88
C VAL A 95 -9.35 -10.46 -15.35
N VAL A 96 -8.03 -10.32 -15.40
CA VAL A 96 -7.09 -11.40 -15.77
C VAL A 96 -6.88 -12.32 -14.58
N ALA A 97 -6.65 -11.76 -13.40
CA ALA A 97 -6.38 -12.49 -12.16
C ALA A 97 -7.54 -13.41 -11.73
N ALA A 98 -8.77 -13.10 -12.16
CA ALA A 98 -9.95 -13.93 -11.90
C ALA A 98 -9.90 -15.31 -12.58
N ARG A 99 -9.05 -15.49 -13.61
CA ARG A 99 -8.92 -16.76 -14.37
C ARG A 99 -7.47 -17.24 -14.37
N PRO A 100 -7.10 -18.17 -13.47
CA PRO A 100 -5.75 -18.72 -13.45
C PRO A 100 -5.35 -19.30 -14.81
N THR A 101 -4.15 -18.97 -15.26
CA THR A 101 -3.52 -19.53 -16.47
C THR A 101 -2.51 -20.60 -16.07
N PRO A 102 -2.06 -21.48 -16.98
CA PRO A 102 -0.98 -22.44 -16.69
C PRO A 102 0.28 -21.80 -16.10
N ALA A 103 0.62 -20.58 -16.53
CA ALA A 103 1.74 -19.81 -16.00
C ALA A 103 1.51 -19.41 -14.52
N ILE A 104 0.30 -18.98 -14.18
CA ILE A 104 -0.06 -18.67 -12.78
C ILE A 104 -0.06 -19.93 -11.91
N GLU A 105 -0.63 -21.04 -12.40
CA GLU A 105 -0.61 -22.33 -11.70
C GLU A 105 0.82 -22.84 -11.45
N GLU A 106 1.75 -22.56 -12.36
CA GLU A 106 3.17 -22.87 -12.16
C GLU A 106 3.77 -22.03 -11.04
N ILE A 107 3.49 -20.73 -11.00
CA ILE A 107 3.91 -19.82 -9.91
C ILE A 107 3.32 -20.31 -8.57
N GLU A 108 2.03 -20.63 -8.52
CA GLU A 108 1.37 -21.12 -7.31
C GLU A 108 2.03 -22.42 -6.78
N ARG A 109 2.27 -23.37 -7.66
CA ARG A 109 2.97 -24.62 -7.30
C ARG A 109 4.40 -24.38 -6.83
N TRP A 110 5.10 -23.45 -7.47
CA TRP A 110 6.45 -23.06 -7.05
C TRP A 110 6.45 -22.38 -5.68
N LEU A 111 5.56 -21.43 -5.45
CA LEU A 111 5.41 -20.74 -4.15
C LEU A 111 5.14 -21.75 -3.03
N GLY A 112 4.18 -22.66 -3.22
CA GLY A 112 3.83 -23.69 -2.23
C GLY A 112 5.00 -24.60 -1.88
N ARG A 113 5.77 -25.05 -2.88
CA ARG A 113 6.93 -25.93 -2.66
C ARG A 113 8.12 -25.20 -2.02
N THR A 114 8.41 -23.98 -2.46
CA THR A 114 9.64 -23.27 -2.11
C THR A 114 9.48 -22.44 -0.83
N LEU A 115 8.34 -21.75 -0.66
CA LEU A 115 8.17 -20.79 0.44
C LEU A 115 7.50 -21.36 1.67
N HIS A 116 6.68 -22.40 1.55
CA HIS A 116 5.99 -22.97 2.72
C HIS A 116 6.97 -23.35 3.85
N LYS A 117 8.07 -24.04 3.53
CA LYS A 117 9.11 -24.38 4.49
C LYS A 117 10.00 -23.20 4.86
N ALA A 118 10.33 -22.34 3.88
CA ALA A 118 11.20 -21.20 4.07
C ALA A 118 10.62 -20.16 5.02
N LEU A 119 9.30 -19.97 5.02
CA LEU A 119 8.60 -19.00 5.86
C LEU A 119 8.14 -19.58 7.22
N ALA A 120 8.15 -20.89 7.40
CA ALA A 120 7.71 -21.53 8.65
C ALA A 120 8.64 -21.27 9.84
N ALA A 121 9.91 -20.94 9.60
CA ALA A 121 10.86 -20.64 10.67
C ALA A 121 10.62 -19.24 11.24
N ARG A 122 10.57 -19.12 12.58
CA ARG A 122 10.27 -17.86 13.27
C ARG A 122 11.26 -16.72 12.94
N ASP A 123 12.53 -17.06 12.73
CA ASP A 123 13.62 -16.12 12.41
C ASP A 123 14.08 -16.30 10.95
N THR A 124 13.17 -16.56 10.03
CA THR A 124 13.51 -16.74 8.62
C THR A 124 14.13 -15.47 8.02
N PRO A 125 15.22 -15.60 7.23
CA PRO A 125 15.77 -14.47 6.49
C PRO A 125 14.97 -14.16 5.21
N HIS A 126 13.97 -14.99 4.90
CA HIS A 126 13.15 -14.87 3.71
C HIS A 126 11.85 -14.10 3.99
N ARG A 127 11.31 -13.44 2.97
CA ARG A 127 10.01 -12.79 3.03
C ARG A 127 9.21 -13.09 1.77
N LEU A 128 7.89 -13.12 1.93
CA LEU A 128 6.95 -13.10 0.80
C LEU A 128 6.22 -11.75 0.81
N LEU A 129 6.37 -11.02 -0.28
CA LEU A 129 5.68 -9.78 -0.55
C LEU A 129 4.71 -10.00 -1.71
N THR A 130 3.46 -9.64 -1.52
CA THR A 130 2.45 -9.75 -2.58
C THR A 130 1.92 -8.37 -2.93
N ILE A 131 1.80 -8.10 -4.22
CA ILE A 131 1.33 -6.81 -4.72
C ILE A 131 0.04 -7.04 -5.49
N CYS A 132 -1.01 -6.27 -5.17
CA CYS A 132 -2.29 -6.33 -5.86
C CYS A 132 -2.84 -7.78 -5.93
N SER A 133 -3.21 -8.26 -7.11
CA SER A 133 -3.67 -9.64 -7.33
C SER A 133 -2.64 -10.73 -7.02
N GLY A 134 -1.36 -10.38 -6.82
CA GLY A 134 -0.34 -11.32 -6.32
C GLY A 134 -0.71 -11.96 -4.99
N THR A 135 -1.56 -11.30 -4.17
CA THR A 135 -2.09 -11.87 -2.93
C THR A 135 -3.03 -13.06 -3.20
N LEU A 136 -3.80 -13.04 -4.29
CA LEU A 136 -4.61 -14.20 -4.70
C LEU A 136 -3.75 -15.40 -5.10
N VAL A 137 -2.61 -15.16 -5.75
CA VAL A 137 -1.66 -16.21 -6.12
C VAL A 137 -1.10 -16.87 -4.85
N ALA A 138 -0.71 -16.07 -3.84
CA ALA A 138 -0.26 -16.61 -2.55
C ALA A 138 -1.38 -17.35 -1.78
N ALA A 139 -2.63 -16.87 -1.87
CA ALA A 139 -3.79 -17.54 -1.31
C ALA A 139 -4.00 -18.93 -1.90
N ARG A 140 -4.01 -19.03 -3.24
CA ARG A 140 -4.17 -20.31 -3.96
C ARG A 140 -2.97 -21.25 -3.74
N ALA A 141 -1.78 -20.71 -3.50
CA ALA A 141 -0.60 -21.48 -3.07
C ALA A 141 -0.68 -21.98 -1.61
N GLY A 142 -1.72 -21.63 -0.84
CA GLY A 142 -1.93 -22.06 0.55
C GLY A 142 -1.04 -21.36 1.59
N LEU A 143 -0.48 -20.19 1.28
CA LEU A 143 0.51 -19.49 2.12
C LEU A 143 -0.11 -18.48 3.11
N LEU A 144 -1.41 -18.20 3.05
CA LEU A 144 -2.06 -17.15 3.83
C LEU A 144 -2.85 -17.65 5.05
N ARG A 145 -2.49 -18.82 5.58
CA ARG A 145 -3.18 -19.36 6.77
C ARG A 145 -2.82 -18.54 8.02
N ASN A 146 -3.84 -17.94 8.66
CA ASN A 146 -3.72 -17.09 9.85
C ASN A 146 -2.77 -15.88 9.66
N VAL A 147 -2.71 -15.34 8.45
CA VAL A 147 -1.90 -14.18 8.08
C VAL A 147 -2.81 -12.98 7.89
N GLU A 148 -2.42 -11.81 8.43
CA GLU A 148 -3.05 -10.54 8.08
C GLU A 148 -2.61 -10.11 6.68
N CYS A 149 -3.58 -9.87 5.79
CA CYS A 149 -3.28 -9.52 4.41
C CYS A 149 -4.33 -8.59 3.79
N THR A 150 -3.92 -7.91 2.74
CA THR A 150 -4.78 -7.12 1.88
C THR A 150 -4.49 -7.39 0.40
N THR A 151 -5.34 -6.89 -0.47
CA THR A 151 -5.21 -6.89 -1.92
C THR A 151 -5.90 -5.66 -2.49
N HIS A 152 -5.92 -5.49 -3.82
CA HIS A 152 -6.69 -4.45 -4.47
C HIS A 152 -8.18 -4.56 -4.11
N HIS A 153 -8.85 -3.43 -3.84
CA HIS A 153 -10.24 -3.39 -3.38
C HIS A 153 -11.22 -4.19 -4.25
N GLU A 154 -10.98 -4.28 -5.56
CA GLU A 154 -11.82 -5.10 -6.47
C GLU A 154 -11.65 -6.61 -6.26
N LEU A 155 -10.66 -7.05 -5.51
CA LEU A 155 -10.29 -8.45 -5.32
C LEU A 155 -10.50 -8.97 -3.89
N LEU A 156 -10.98 -8.14 -2.97
CA LEU A 156 -11.18 -8.50 -1.56
C LEU A 156 -12.13 -9.69 -1.41
N GLU A 157 -13.27 -9.69 -2.12
CA GLU A 157 -14.23 -10.78 -2.09
C GLU A 157 -13.61 -12.10 -2.58
N ALA A 158 -12.84 -12.04 -3.67
CA ALA A 158 -12.13 -13.20 -4.20
C ALA A 158 -11.05 -13.70 -3.22
N LEU A 159 -10.36 -12.78 -2.52
CA LEU A 159 -9.36 -13.14 -1.52
C LEU A 159 -10.01 -13.84 -0.31
N HIS A 160 -11.13 -13.35 0.20
CA HIS A 160 -11.90 -14.02 1.25
C HIS A 160 -12.31 -15.44 0.85
N ALA A 161 -12.75 -15.63 -0.40
CA ALA A 161 -13.15 -16.94 -0.91
C ALA A 161 -11.98 -17.92 -1.01
N HIS A 162 -10.80 -17.46 -1.46
CA HIS A 162 -9.61 -18.31 -1.66
C HIS A 162 -8.80 -18.54 -0.38
N ALA A 163 -8.87 -17.64 0.58
CA ALA A 163 -8.13 -17.71 1.84
C ALA A 163 -9.06 -17.51 3.06
N PRO A 164 -10.03 -18.41 3.32
CA PRO A 164 -10.99 -18.23 4.42
C PRO A 164 -10.36 -18.25 5.81
N GLN A 165 -9.11 -18.67 5.93
CA GLN A 165 -8.35 -18.67 7.19
C GLN A 165 -7.41 -17.47 7.32
N ALA A 166 -7.33 -16.60 6.30
CA ALA A 166 -6.59 -15.36 6.38
C ALA A 166 -7.40 -14.27 7.10
N GLN A 167 -6.70 -13.34 7.73
CA GLN A 167 -7.30 -12.11 8.26
C GLN A 167 -7.21 -11.03 7.20
N VAL A 168 -8.20 -11.00 6.30
CA VAL A 168 -8.23 -10.01 5.23
C VAL A 168 -8.66 -8.66 5.81
N VAL A 169 -7.84 -7.64 5.63
CA VAL A 169 -8.09 -6.27 6.06
C VAL A 169 -8.41 -5.43 4.84
N ASP A 170 -9.58 -4.83 4.87
CA ASP A 170 -10.09 -3.96 3.82
C ASP A 170 -9.54 -2.54 3.99
N ASP A 171 -9.55 -1.75 2.90
CA ASP A 171 -9.26 -0.32 2.88
C ASP A 171 -7.94 0.05 3.57
N CYS A 172 -6.87 -0.67 3.28
CA CYS A 172 -5.53 -0.35 3.73
C CYS A 172 -4.50 -0.41 2.59
N VAL A 173 -3.46 0.44 2.68
CA VAL A 173 -2.45 0.56 1.63
C VAL A 173 -1.57 -0.68 1.56
N TYR A 174 -1.06 -1.13 2.71
CA TYR A 174 -0.25 -2.34 2.84
C TYR A 174 -0.28 -2.87 4.27
N LEU A 175 0.04 -4.13 4.43
CA LEU A 175 0.19 -4.82 5.72
C LEU A 175 1.50 -5.58 5.77
N VAL A 176 2.04 -5.73 6.99
CA VAL A 176 3.23 -6.53 7.25
C VAL A 176 2.96 -7.40 8.47
N ASP A 177 2.94 -8.71 8.25
CA ASP A 177 2.73 -9.72 9.28
C ASP A 177 3.90 -10.72 9.27
N GLY A 178 4.85 -10.53 10.18
CA GLY A 178 6.06 -11.33 10.26
C GLY A 178 6.88 -11.35 8.96
N PRO A 179 7.08 -12.53 8.34
CA PRO A 179 7.80 -12.65 7.07
C PRO A 179 6.92 -12.37 5.85
N PHE A 180 5.63 -12.17 6.04
CA PHE A 180 4.69 -11.87 4.97
C PHE A 180 4.38 -10.36 4.91
N ALA A 181 4.20 -9.84 3.70
CA ALA A 181 3.69 -8.50 3.49
C ALA A 181 2.82 -8.45 2.23
N SER A 182 1.79 -7.62 2.25
CA SER A 182 0.87 -7.44 1.12
C SER A 182 0.55 -5.97 0.91
N SER A 183 0.27 -5.58 -0.32
CA SER A 183 -0.18 -4.22 -0.64
C SER A 183 -1.33 -4.23 -1.63
N ALA A 184 -2.15 -3.16 -1.58
CA ALA A 184 -3.28 -2.94 -2.48
C ALA A 184 -2.87 -2.82 -3.97
N GLY A 185 -1.59 -2.61 -4.25
CA GLY A 185 -1.04 -2.59 -5.61
C GLY A 185 -0.83 -1.19 -6.16
N ILE A 186 -0.38 -1.14 -7.41
CA ILE A 186 -0.02 0.07 -8.14
C ILE A 186 0.94 0.94 -7.30
N THR A 187 0.54 2.13 -6.85
CA THR A 187 1.40 3.01 -6.05
C THR A 187 1.64 2.51 -4.62
N ALA A 188 0.75 1.68 -4.07
CA ALA A 188 0.90 1.10 -2.74
C ALA A 188 2.12 0.18 -2.60
N SER A 189 2.56 -0.42 -3.71
CA SER A 189 3.81 -1.21 -3.76
C SER A 189 5.06 -0.39 -3.48
N ILE A 190 5.05 0.90 -3.85
CA ILE A 190 6.13 1.84 -3.57
C ILE A 190 6.18 2.14 -2.06
N ASP A 191 5.03 2.37 -1.42
CA ASP A 191 4.96 2.62 0.02
C ASP A 191 5.47 1.43 0.82
N LEU A 192 5.07 0.21 0.46
CA LEU A 192 5.58 -1.02 1.06
C LEU A 192 7.10 -1.15 0.89
N ALA A 193 7.63 -0.89 -0.31
CA ALA A 193 9.08 -0.93 -0.55
C ALA A 193 9.83 0.11 0.29
N LEU A 194 9.34 1.35 0.39
CA LEU A 194 9.92 2.40 1.21
C LEU A 194 9.87 2.05 2.71
N TYR A 195 8.78 1.46 3.19
CA TYR A 195 8.68 0.96 4.56
C TYR A 195 9.76 -0.10 4.85
N LEU A 196 9.90 -1.10 3.98
CA LEU A 196 10.87 -2.17 4.16
C LEU A 196 12.32 -1.66 4.06
N ILE A 197 12.60 -0.70 3.18
CA ILE A 197 13.89 -0.01 3.11
C ILE A 197 14.17 0.73 4.42
N GLY A 198 13.17 1.42 4.98
CA GLY A 198 13.28 2.09 6.28
C GLY A 198 13.62 1.13 7.41
N ARG A 199 12.94 -0.01 7.49
CA ARG A 199 13.18 -1.06 8.48
C ARG A 199 14.58 -1.70 8.35
N GLU A 200 15.07 -1.86 7.13
CA GLU A 200 16.33 -2.54 6.86
C GLU A 200 17.56 -1.60 6.90
N CYS A 201 17.41 -0.40 6.36
CA CYS A 201 18.50 0.55 6.14
C CYS A 201 18.34 1.88 6.90
N GLY A 202 17.26 2.05 7.63
CA GLY A 202 16.95 3.25 8.43
C GLY A 202 16.05 4.24 7.69
N GLU A 203 15.20 4.94 8.45
CA GLU A 203 14.18 5.87 7.94
C GLU A 203 14.78 7.05 7.16
N ALA A 204 15.96 7.54 7.56
CA ALA A 204 16.63 8.63 6.85
C ALA A 204 17.01 8.25 5.40
N LEU A 205 17.36 6.98 5.14
CA LEU A 205 17.63 6.49 3.79
C LEU A 205 16.33 6.33 3.01
N ALA A 206 15.29 5.75 3.60
CA ALA A 206 13.97 5.65 2.97
C ALA A 206 13.40 7.01 2.59
N ALA A 207 13.54 8.02 3.45
CA ALA A 207 13.14 9.39 3.15
C ALA A 207 13.92 10.01 1.97
N SER A 208 15.21 9.68 1.85
CA SER A 208 16.02 10.12 0.70
C SER A 208 15.56 9.47 -0.60
N VAL A 209 15.25 8.18 -0.57
CA VAL A 209 14.68 7.44 -1.71
C VAL A 209 13.33 8.02 -2.12
N ALA A 210 12.42 8.23 -1.17
CA ALA A 210 11.11 8.81 -1.42
C ALA A 210 11.20 10.19 -2.09
N ARG A 211 12.16 11.01 -1.66
CA ARG A 211 12.43 12.33 -2.26
C ARG A 211 12.92 12.23 -3.71
N ASP A 212 13.85 11.30 -4.00
CA ASP A 212 14.36 11.10 -5.35
C ASP A 212 13.27 10.55 -6.30
N MET A 213 12.34 9.74 -5.75
CA MET A 213 11.15 9.26 -6.49
C MET A 213 10.03 10.31 -6.59
N VAL A 214 10.20 11.49 -5.98
CA VAL A 214 9.17 12.56 -5.91
C VAL A 214 7.86 12.03 -5.31
N VAL A 215 7.94 11.11 -4.35
CA VAL A 215 6.76 10.64 -3.61
C VAL A 215 6.32 11.74 -2.67
N TYR A 216 5.21 12.40 -3.02
CA TYR A 216 4.71 13.59 -2.31
C TYR A 216 4.27 13.28 -0.87
N LEU A 217 3.65 12.12 -0.65
CA LEU A 217 3.20 11.63 0.65
C LEU A 217 3.51 10.15 0.78
N ARG A 218 4.23 9.75 1.82
CA ARG A 218 4.36 8.34 2.21
C ARG A 218 3.11 7.95 2.99
N ARG A 219 2.45 6.91 2.52
CA ARG A 219 1.28 6.36 3.20
C ARG A 219 1.71 5.34 4.25
N SER A 220 0.95 5.29 5.34
CA SER A 220 1.13 4.33 6.43
C SER A 220 0.35 3.04 6.15
N PRO A 221 0.66 1.92 6.83
CA PRO A 221 -0.03 0.64 6.60
C PRO A 221 -1.56 0.74 6.65
N LEU A 222 -2.09 1.43 7.65
CA LEU A 222 -3.52 1.58 7.89
C LEU A 222 -4.14 2.81 7.19
N ASP A 223 -3.41 3.42 6.26
CA ASP A 223 -4.01 4.46 5.42
C ASP A 223 -5.04 3.83 4.48
N ALA A 224 -6.12 4.55 4.21
CA ALA A 224 -7.12 4.09 3.25
C ALA A 224 -6.47 3.86 1.86
N GLU A 225 -6.80 2.77 1.21
CA GLU A 225 -6.33 2.47 -0.16
C GLU A 225 -6.68 3.61 -1.11
N LEU A 226 -7.91 4.09 -1.01
CA LEU A 226 -8.40 5.25 -1.74
C LEU A 226 -8.60 6.43 -0.79
N SER A 227 -7.94 7.54 -1.08
CA SER A 227 -8.23 8.77 -0.33
C SER A 227 -9.71 9.12 -0.45
N PRO A 228 -10.32 9.79 0.55
CA PRO A 228 -11.72 10.24 0.47
C PRO A 228 -12.01 11.09 -0.78
N PHE A 229 -10.97 11.72 -1.35
CA PHE A 229 -11.04 12.47 -2.60
C PHE A 229 -11.27 11.56 -3.83
N LEU A 230 -10.86 10.29 -3.79
CA LEU A 230 -10.96 9.33 -4.88
C LEU A 230 -12.04 8.28 -4.64
N ALA A 231 -12.22 7.82 -3.42
CA ALA A 231 -13.14 6.75 -3.04
C ALA A 231 -14.59 7.01 -3.54
N ASN A 232 -15.04 8.26 -3.45
CA ASN A 232 -16.41 8.66 -3.77
C ASN A 232 -16.53 9.37 -5.13
N ARG A 233 -15.55 9.22 -6.06
CA ARG A 233 -15.51 9.90 -7.38
C ARG A 233 -15.63 8.97 -8.58
N ARG A 234 -16.16 7.77 -8.41
CA ARG A 234 -16.33 6.78 -9.49
C ARG A 234 -17.53 7.07 -10.40
N HIS A 235 -17.94 8.33 -10.54
CA HIS A 235 -19.05 8.77 -11.34
C HIS A 235 -18.68 10.02 -12.15
N LEU A 236 -19.48 10.34 -13.19
CA LEU A 236 -19.29 11.52 -14.02
C LEU A 236 -20.38 12.59 -13.80
N HIS A 237 -21.07 12.59 -12.65
CA HIS A 237 -22.19 13.49 -12.40
C HIS A 237 -21.68 14.92 -12.07
N PRO A 238 -21.93 15.93 -12.95
CA PRO A 238 -21.25 17.24 -12.82
C PRO A 238 -21.59 18.00 -11.54
N MET A 239 -22.85 17.92 -11.07
CA MET A 239 -23.27 18.61 -9.84
C MET A 239 -22.62 18.00 -8.60
N VAL A 240 -22.50 16.67 -8.54
CA VAL A 240 -21.82 15.98 -7.43
C VAL A 240 -20.34 16.33 -7.44
N HIS A 241 -19.67 16.28 -8.61
CA HIS A 241 -18.26 16.70 -8.73
C HIS A 241 -18.05 18.14 -8.28
N ARG A 242 -18.90 19.08 -8.66
CA ARG A 242 -18.78 20.49 -8.23
C ARG A 242 -18.78 20.64 -6.72
N VAL A 243 -19.67 19.93 -6.02
CA VAL A 243 -19.72 19.95 -4.55
C VAL A 243 -18.50 19.25 -3.97
N GLN A 244 -18.10 18.09 -4.50
CA GLN A 244 -16.88 17.39 -4.07
C GLN A 244 -15.63 18.27 -4.21
N ASP A 245 -15.48 18.98 -5.33
CA ASP A 245 -14.37 19.88 -5.58
C ASP A 245 -14.33 21.05 -4.58
N ALA A 246 -15.49 21.62 -4.27
CA ALA A 246 -15.59 22.70 -3.28
C ALA A 246 -15.21 22.23 -1.85
N LEU A 247 -15.70 21.05 -1.45
CA LEU A 247 -15.35 20.44 -0.16
C LEU A 247 -13.86 20.11 -0.08
N ALA A 248 -13.28 19.61 -1.17
CA ALA A 248 -11.85 19.31 -1.26
C ALA A 248 -10.97 20.57 -1.20
N ALA A 249 -11.38 21.63 -1.91
CA ALA A 249 -10.63 22.89 -1.96
C ALA A 249 -10.56 23.56 -0.59
N ASP A 250 -11.67 23.64 0.13
CA ASP A 250 -11.73 24.29 1.44
C ASP A 250 -12.58 23.50 2.45
N ALA A 251 -12.01 22.43 3.00
CA ALA A 251 -12.66 21.64 4.04
C ALA A 251 -12.74 22.38 5.41
N ARG A 252 -11.98 23.48 5.60
CA ARG A 252 -12.04 24.26 6.84
C ARG A 252 -13.27 25.15 6.93
N ARG A 253 -13.79 25.53 5.78
CA ARG A 253 -15.01 26.34 5.71
C ARG A 253 -16.17 25.63 6.43
N GLU A 254 -17.00 26.37 7.12
CA GLU A 254 -18.28 25.86 7.64
C GLU A 254 -19.23 25.63 6.48
N TRP A 255 -19.37 24.35 6.11
CA TRP A 255 -20.30 23.92 5.09
C TRP A 255 -21.55 23.35 5.73
N ASP A 256 -22.71 23.80 5.26
CA ASP A 256 -24.03 23.26 5.61
C ASP A 256 -24.78 22.79 4.35
N MET A 257 -25.84 22.04 4.54
CA MET A 257 -26.61 21.51 3.41
C MET A 257 -27.22 22.61 2.54
N PRO A 258 -27.75 23.71 3.07
CA PRO A 258 -28.24 24.82 2.25
C PRO A 258 -27.17 25.42 1.32
N SER A 259 -25.97 25.70 1.83
CA SER A 259 -24.87 26.27 1.03
C SER A 259 -24.39 25.33 -0.05
N LEU A 260 -24.31 24.03 0.24
CA LEU A 260 -23.92 22.99 -0.74
C LEU A 260 -24.99 22.79 -1.81
N ALA A 261 -26.27 22.84 -1.44
CA ALA A 261 -27.38 22.76 -2.38
C ALA A 261 -27.44 23.99 -3.30
N ALA A 262 -27.19 25.17 -2.74
CA ALA A 262 -27.08 26.40 -3.54
C ALA A 262 -25.92 26.34 -4.53
N LEU A 263 -24.74 25.83 -4.11
CA LEU A 263 -23.58 25.64 -4.98
C LEU A 263 -23.89 24.72 -6.17
N ALA A 264 -24.69 23.68 -5.95
CA ALA A 264 -25.13 22.74 -6.97
C ALA A 264 -26.37 23.22 -7.78
N ASN A 265 -26.98 24.33 -7.40
CA ASN A 265 -28.24 24.84 -7.96
C ASN A 265 -29.41 23.83 -7.90
N VAL A 266 -29.53 23.13 -6.75
CA VAL A 266 -30.60 22.15 -6.50
C VAL A 266 -31.15 22.28 -5.09
N SER A 267 -32.26 21.59 -4.78
CA SER A 267 -32.74 21.48 -3.40
C SER A 267 -31.87 20.55 -2.58
N GLU A 268 -31.81 20.75 -1.26
CA GLU A 268 -31.07 19.88 -0.33
C GLU A 268 -31.45 18.39 -0.48
N ARG A 269 -32.78 18.11 -0.57
CA ARG A 269 -33.27 16.74 -0.78
C ARG A 269 -32.76 16.14 -2.08
N HIS A 270 -32.71 16.93 -3.16
CA HIS A 270 -32.20 16.47 -4.45
C HIS A 270 -30.67 16.23 -4.37
N LEU A 271 -29.90 17.12 -3.73
CA LEU A 271 -28.47 16.94 -3.53
C LEU A 271 -28.16 15.68 -2.72
N LEU A 272 -28.87 15.43 -1.62
CA LEU A 272 -28.70 14.20 -0.82
C LEU A 272 -28.96 12.94 -1.63
N ARG A 273 -30.03 12.93 -2.46
CA ARG A 273 -30.33 11.81 -3.34
C ARG A 273 -29.21 11.57 -4.35
N LEU A 274 -28.72 12.62 -5.02
CA LEU A 274 -27.63 12.53 -5.99
C LEU A 274 -26.34 12.01 -5.36
N PHE A 275 -25.98 12.50 -4.18
CA PHE A 275 -24.79 12.03 -3.49
C PHE A 275 -24.89 10.56 -3.10
N ARG A 276 -26.02 10.11 -2.56
CA ARG A 276 -26.23 8.69 -2.23
C ARG A 276 -26.18 7.79 -3.46
N GLU A 277 -26.79 8.24 -4.55
CA GLU A 277 -26.86 7.49 -5.81
C GLU A 277 -25.50 7.37 -6.51
N HIS A 278 -24.71 8.46 -6.53
CA HIS A 278 -23.48 8.52 -7.31
C HIS A 278 -22.22 8.40 -6.48
N ALA A 279 -22.21 8.90 -5.25
CA ALA A 279 -21.03 8.89 -4.38
C ALA A 279 -21.14 7.88 -3.22
N GLY A 280 -22.29 7.27 -2.98
CA GLY A 280 -22.50 6.31 -1.90
C GLY A 280 -22.60 6.91 -0.49
N VAL A 281 -22.30 8.19 -0.34
CA VAL A 281 -22.26 8.92 0.95
C VAL A 281 -23.06 10.22 0.84
N THR A 282 -23.28 10.89 1.96
CA THR A 282 -23.83 12.27 1.96
C THR A 282 -22.70 13.31 1.80
N PRO A 283 -23.01 14.56 1.38
CA PRO A 283 -22.01 15.62 1.31
C PRO A 283 -21.28 15.89 2.63
N LEU A 284 -21.98 15.84 3.77
CA LEU A 284 -21.38 16.08 5.09
C LEU A 284 -20.56 14.90 5.60
N GLU A 285 -20.92 13.67 5.29
CA GLU A 285 -20.08 12.50 5.55
C GLU A 285 -18.79 12.57 4.75
N LEU A 286 -18.83 12.95 3.47
CA LEU A 286 -17.63 13.19 2.68
C LEU A 286 -16.76 14.30 3.28
N LEU A 287 -17.36 15.42 3.71
CA LEU A 287 -16.62 16.49 4.39
C LEU A 287 -15.94 16.00 5.65
N GLU A 288 -16.64 15.21 6.48
CA GLU A 288 -16.07 14.63 7.70
C GLU A 288 -14.88 13.73 7.37
N SER A 289 -14.98 12.88 6.35
CA SER A 289 -13.88 12.00 5.92
C SER A 289 -12.66 12.79 5.44
N ILE A 290 -12.87 13.88 4.66
CA ILE A 290 -11.79 14.77 4.22
C ILE A 290 -11.12 15.45 5.41
N ARG A 291 -11.89 15.92 6.38
CA ARG A 291 -11.37 16.55 7.60
C ARG A 291 -10.58 15.56 8.46
N LEU A 292 -11.07 14.35 8.61
CA LEU A 292 -10.38 13.29 9.34
C LEU A 292 -9.02 12.97 8.72
N GLU A 293 -8.94 12.87 7.39
CA GLU A 293 -7.69 12.63 6.67
C GLU A 293 -6.69 13.76 6.85
N ARG A 294 -7.13 15.03 6.80
CA ARG A 294 -6.30 16.20 7.08
C ARG A 294 -5.80 16.21 8.53
N ALA A 295 -6.68 15.87 9.49
CA ALA A 295 -6.29 15.81 10.90
C ALA A 295 -5.25 14.71 11.14
N ARG A 296 -5.39 13.55 10.49
CA ARG A 296 -4.43 12.46 10.55
C ARG A 296 -3.05 12.90 10.04
N THR A 297 -3.00 13.48 8.86
CA THR A 297 -1.75 14.03 8.29
C THR A 297 -1.09 15.07 9.23
N SER A 298 -1.90 15.92 9.90
CA SER A 298 -1.38 16.89 10.85
C SER A 298 -0.79 16.23 12.11
N LEU A 299 -1.44 15.18 12.62
CA LEU A 299 -0.97 14.40 13.78
C LEU A 299 0.32 13.63 13.47
N GLU A 300 0.44 13.04 12.30
CA GLU A 300 1.64 12.34 11.82
C GLU A 300 2.85 13.28 11.72
N ARG A 301 2.61 14.55 11.42
CA ARG A 301 3.63 15.63 11.47
C ARG A 301 3.96 16.11 12.88
N GLY A 302 3.45 15.43 13.91
CA GLY A 302 3.71 15.75 15.32
C GLY A 302 2.89 16.91 15.89
N GLN A 303 1.85 17.37 15.21
CA GLN A 303 0.98 18.41 15.72
C GLN A 303 0.10 17.90 16.86
N THR A 304 -0.30 18.79 17.77
CA THR A 304 -1.22 18.45 18.86
C THR A 304 -2.62 18.17 18.31
N VAL A 305 -3.43 17.36 19.04
CA VAL A 305 -4.82 17.06 18.68
C VAL A 305 -5.67 18.32 18.50
N THR A 306 -5.42 19.37 19.30
CA THR A 306 -6.13 20.64 19.17
C THR A 306 -5.75 21.34 17.88
N ARG A 307 -4.46 21.39 17.55
CA ARG A 307 -3.98 22.01 16.31
C ARG A 307 -4.44 21.23 15.08
N ALA A 308 -4.39 19.90 15.12
CA ALA A 308 -4.87 19.06 14.04
C ALA A 308 -6.38 19.22 13.80
N ALA A 309 -7.18 19.39 14.86
CA ALA A 309 -8.60 19.69 14.73
C ALA A 309 -8.85 21.03 14.02
N ASP A 310 -8.13 22.07 14.43
CA ASP A 310 -8.23 23.41 13.86
C ASP A 310 -7.80 23.43 12.37
N ASP A 311 -6.63 22.84 12.08
CA ASP A 311 -6.09 22.74 10.72
C ASP A 311 -7.00 21.93 9.77
N ALA A 312 -7.71 20.93 10.30
CA ALA A 312 -8.65 20.11 9.52
C ALA A 312 -10.05 20.73 9.36
N GLY A 313 -10.40 21.74 10.16
CA GLY A 313 -11.72 22.39 10.12
C GLY A 313 -12.76 21.79 11.08
N PHE A 314 -12.34 21.05 12.12
CA PHE A 314 -13.22 20.68 13.22
C PHE A 314 -13.38 21.87 14.19
N SER A 315 -14.58 22.06 14.72
CA SER A 315 -14.86 23.14 15.67
C SER A 315 -14.14 22.96 17.03
N SER A 316 -13.68 21.76 17.33
CA SER A 316 -12.95 21.46 18.56
C SER A 316 -12.22 20.11 18.50
N GLY A 317 -11.18 19.94 19.35
CA GLY A 317 -10.53 18.63 19.53
C GLY A 317 -11.48 17.54 20.08
N LEU A 318 -12.58 17.92 20.72
CA LEU A 318 -13.61 16.94 21.15
C LEU A 318 -14.39 16.40 19.94
N GLN A 319 -14.76 17.28 19.00
CA GLN A 319 -15.43 16.87 17.78
C GLN A 319 -14.53 15.93 16.95
N LEU A 320 -13.24 16.28 16.79
CA LEU A 320 -12.26 15.40 16.13
C LEU A 320 -12.20 14.04 16.82
N ARG A 321 -12.10 13.95 18.16
CA ARG A 321 -12.02 12.66 18.85
C ARG A 321 -13.28 11.82 18.66
N ARG A 322 -14.47 12.43 18.59
CA ARG A 322 -15.74 11.72 18.34
C ARG A 322 -15.79 11.17 16.91
N ALA A 323 -15.45 11.99 15.91
CA ALA A 323 -15.38 11.58 14.51
C ALA A 323 -14.32 10.49 14.32
N TRP A 324 -13.14 10.65 14.90
CA TRP A 324 -12.04 9.69 14.86
C TRP A 324 -12.45 8.31 15.38
N ARG A 325 -13.11 8.29 16.56
CA ARG A 325 -13.56 7.03 17.15
C ARG A 325 -14.63 6.33 16.32
N ARG A 326 -15.49 7.08 15.62
CA ARG A 326 -16.47 6.48 14.70
C ARG A 326 -15.80 5.83 13.50
N GLN A 327 -14.77 6.46 12.95
CA GLN A 327 -14.13 6.03 11.72
C GLN A 327 -13.14 4.89 11.93
N TRP A 328 -12.26 5.00 12.94
CA TRP A 328 -11.11 4.09 13.12
C TRP A 328 -11.06 3.39 14.48
N GLY A 329 -12.00 3.64 15.37
CA GLY A 329 -11.85 3.21 16.77
C GLY A 329 -10.79 4.03 17.50
N GLY A 330 -10.29 3.61 18.63
CA GLY A 330 -9.15 4.22 19.32
C GLY A 330 -9.20 5.75 19.51
N SER A 331 -8.03 6.36 19.66
CA SER A 331 -7.92 7.80 19.85
C SER A 331 -6.89 8.46 18.87
N PRO A 332 -7.05 9.75 18.53
CA PRO A 332 -6.04 10.47 17.74
C PRO A 332 -4.62 10.47 18.36
N ARG A 333 -4.50 10.27 19.68
CA ARG A 333 -3.20 10.17 20.36
C ARG A 333 -2.48 8.86 20.06
N ASP A 334 -3.22 7.81 19.79
CA ASP A 334 -2.62 6.51 19.46
C ASP A 334 -1.94 6.57 18.10
N ALA A 335 -2.53 7.29 17.13
CA ALA A 335 -1.90 7.57 15.84
C ALA A 335 -0.58 8.34 15.96
N MET A 336 -0.48 9.31 16.90
CA MET A 336 0.78 10.02 17.15
C MET A 336 1.88 9.12 17.69
N LYS A 337 1.55 8.13 18.54
CA LYS A 337 2.55 7.20 19.12
C LYS A 337 3.08 6.23 18.06
N MET A 338 2.22 5.77 17.15
CA MET A 338 2.61 4.87 16.06
C MET A 338 3.50 5.57 15.02
N ALA A 339 3.36 6.89 14.83
CA ALA A 339 4.20 7.66 13.92
C ALA A 339 5.59 8.01 14.49
N GLN A 340 5.78 7.87 15.82
CA GLN A 340 7.03 8.21 16.53
C GLN A 340 7.85 6.98 16.94
N GLY A 341 7.34 5.75 16.78
CA GLY A 341 8.01 4.48 17.08
C GLY A 341 8.40 3.72 15.81
#